data_38632c1283d3f493b490f3270cdad986
#
_entry.id   38632c1283d3f493b490f3270cdad986
#
_cell.length_a   1.000
_cell.length_b   1.000
_cell.length_c   1.000
_cell.angle_alpha   90.00
_cell.angle_beta   90.00
_cell.angle_gamma   90.00
#
_symmetry.space_group_name_H-M   'P 1'
#
loop_
_entity.id
_entity.type
_entity.pdbx_description
1 polymer ?
#
loop_
_entity_poly.entity_id
_entity_poly.type
_entity_poly.pdbx_seq_one_letter_code
_entity_poly.pdbx_strand_id
1 'polypeptide(L)'
;TDPPTLWLGHVGDSRCYRQRRGKLEQLTIDHSLVEEQLRAGQITLDQAAHSPMRNLITRAIGSQATVQPEIQSHRPQLNDVYMLASDGLTHEVTDEEIAEILTAIPKPQTVATLTKACEELITVANRNGGNDNITVLLVAVAPDASRA
;
A
#
# COMPACT_ATOMS: atom_id res chain seq x y z
N THR A 1 4.72 -25.75 15.68
CA THR A 1 4.57 -25.15 14.34
C THR A 1 4.90 -23.68 14.44
N ASP A 2 5.86 -23.21 13.65
CA ASP A 2 6.21 -21.81 13.61
C ASP A 2 5.00 -20.96 13.17
N PRO A 3 4.82 -19.76 13.73
CA PRO A 3 3.74 -18.87 13.34
C PRO A 3 3.91 -18.47 11.86
N PRO A 4 2.79 -18.26 11.13
CA PRO A 4 2.85 -17.87 9.74
C PRO A 4 3.63 -16.55 9.59
N THR A 5 4.49 -16.47 8.58
CA THR A 5 5.28 -15.28 8.26
C THR A 5 4.88 -14.79 6.87
N LEU A 6 4.56 -13.51 6.76
CA LEU A 6 4.35 -12.83 5.48
C LEU A 6 5.65 -12.15 5.08
N TRP A 7 6.15 -12.46 3.89
CA TRP A 7 7.30 -11.81 3.30
C TRP A 7 6.83 -10.76 2.30
N LEU A 8 7.33 -9.54 2.46
CA LEU A 8 7.07 -8.42 1.57
C LEU A 8 8.38 -8.02 0.90
N GLY A 9 8.40 -8.03 -0.44
CA GLY A 9 9.50 -7.51 -1.23
C GLY A 9 9.00 -6.44 -2.19
N HIS A 10 9.70 -5.30 -2.30
CA HIS A 10 9.31 -4.25 -3.23
C HIS A 10 10.50 -3.52 -3.85
N VAL A 11 10.25 -2.90 -5.00
CA VAL A 11 11.12 -1.96 -5.72
C VAL A 11 10.23 -0.92 -6.36
N GLY A 12 10.53 0.36 -6.17
CA GLY A 12 9.75 1.47 -6.71
C GLY A 12 8.93 2.19 -5.65
N ASP A 13 7.83 2.78 -6.07
CA ASP A 13 6.91 3.61 -5.27
C ASP A 13 5.51 3.01 -5.13
N SER A 14 5.28 1.82 -5.69
CA SER A 14 4.09 1.04 -5.35
C SER A 14 4.12 0.67 -3.87
N ARG A 15 3.00 0.85 -3.18
CA ARG A 15 2.94 0.75 -1.72
C ARG A 15 2.22 -0.50 -1.24
N CYS A 16 2.66 -0.99 -0.08
CA CYS A 16 1.93 -1.97 0.71
C CYS A 16 1.51 -1.35 2.03
N TYR A 17 0.23 -1.47 2.35
CA TYR A 17 -0.35 -1.06 3.62
C TYR A 17 -0.88 -2.25 4.40
N ARG A 18 -0.93 -2.10 5.71
CA ARG A 18 -1.62 -3.03 6.61
C ARG A 18 -2.69 -2.29 7.39
N GLN A 19 -3.93 -2.74 7.28
CA GLN A 19 -5.04 -2.35 8.14
C GLN A 19 -5.19 -3.36 9.27
N ARG A 20 -4.96 -2.92 10.50
CA ARG A 20 -5.04 -3.75 11.71
C ARG A 20 -5.76 -2.98 12.82
N ARG A 21 -6.87 -3.52 13.32
CA ARG A 21 -7.63 -2.95 14.46
C ARG A 21 -7.98 -1.48 14.28
N GLY A 22 -8.40 -1.08 13.08
CA GLY A 22 -8.77 0.30 12.77
C GLY A 22 -7.59 1.24 12.48
N LYS A 23 -6.34 0.73 12.47
CA LYS A 23 -5.15 1.53 12.14
C LYS A 23 -4.59 1.11 10.80
N LEU A 24 -4.42 2.08 9.90
CA LEU A 24 -3.66 1.93 8.66
C LEU A 24 -2.17 2.20 8.92
N GLU A 25 -1.32 1.40 8.32
CA GLU A 25 0.14 1.54 8.40
C GLU A 25 0.75 1.22 7.04
N GLN A 26 1.49 2.16 6.47
CA GLN A 26 2.31 1.90 5.29
C GLN A 26 3.52 1.06 5.70
N LEU A 27 3.72 -0.08 5.05
CA LEU A 27 4.83 -1.01 5.33
C LEU A 27 6.04 -0.77 4.43
N THR A 28 5.82 -0.26 3.22
CA THR A 28 6.88 0.05 2.25
C THR A 28 7.39 1.48 2.42
N ILE A 29 8.62 1.70 1.99
CA ILE A 29 9.21 3.03 1.87
C ILE A 29 9.44 3.29 0.39
N ASP A 30 8.90 4.39 -0.13
CA ASP A 30 9.00 4.69 -1.56
C ASP A 30 10.45 4.90 -1.98
N HIS A 31 10.85 4.26 -3.07
CA HIS A 31 12.15 4.53 -3.71
C HIS A 31 12.02 5.74 -4.64
N SER A 32 11.77 6.91 -4.07
CA SER A 32 11.63 8.18 -4.77
C SER A 32 12.60 9.23 -4.22
N LEU A 33 12.95 10.20 -5.07
CA LEU A 33 13.83 11.30 -4.65
C LEU A 33 13.23 12.09 -3.48
N VAL A 34 11.93 12.31 -3.51
CA VAL A 34 11.20 13.05 -2.48
C VAL A 34 11.28 12.34 -1.13
N GLU A 35 11.10 11.03 -1.11
CA GLU A 35 11.22 10.23 0.12
C GLU A 35 12.65 10.24 0.67
N GLU A 36 13.65 10.12 -0.20
CA GLU A 36 15.06 10.21 0.21
C GLU A 36 15.39 11.58 0.83
N GLN A 37 14.92 12.67 0.23
CA GLN A 37 15.10 14.03 0.74
C GLN A 37 14.37 14.24 2.07
N LEU A 38 13.16 13.70 2.21
CA LEU A 38 12.38 13.77 3.44
C LEU A 38 13.11 13.06 4.60
N ARG A 39 13.59 11.84 4.36
CA ARG A 39 14.35 11.07 5.36
C ARG A 39 15.70 11.69 5.72
N ALA A 40 16.33 12.38 4.77
CA ALA A 40 17.54 13.16 5.01
C ALA A 40 17.26 14.49 5.74
N GLY A 41 16.00 14.86 6.00
CA GLY A 41 15.61 16.12 6.62
C GLY A 41 15.86 17.35 5.73
N GLN A 42 16.00 17.14 4.44
CA GLN A 42 16.26 18.23 3.47
C GLN A 42 14.99 18.99 3.09
N ILE A 43 13.84 18.33 3.17
CA ILE A 43 12.53 18.91 2.90
C ILE A 43 11.53 18.52 3.98
N THR A 44 10.45 19.29 4.13
CA THR A 44 9.32 18.99 4.99
C THR A 44 8.27 18.13 4.27
N LEU A 45 7.33 17.54 5.02
CA LEU A 45 6.18 16.81 4.45
C LEU A 45 5.37 17.67 3.49
N ASP A 46 5.13 18.94 3.83
CA ASP A 46 4.42 19.89 2.97
C ASP A 46 5.18 20.16 1.66
N GLN A 47 6.49 20.36 1.74
CA GLN A 47 7.35 20.52 0.56
C GLN A 47 7.37 19.26 -0.30
N ALA A 48 7.38 18.07 0.33
CA ALA A 48 7.31 16.79 -0.36
C ALA A 48 6.01 16.66 -1.17
N ALA A 49 4.87 16.95 -0.55
CA ALA A 49 3.55 16.85 -1.17
C ALA A 49 3.40 17.76 -2.41
N HIS A 50 4.05 18.92 -2.42
CA HIS A 50 3.99 19.90 -3.50
C HIS A 50 5.21 19.88 -4.44
N SER A 51 6.11 18.91 -4.28
CA SER A 51 7.32 18.81 -5.10
C SER A 51 6.99 18.47 -6.56
N PRO A 52 7.55 19.20 -7.54
CA PRO A 52 7.45 18.82 -8.96
C PRO A 52 8.17 17.49 -9.27
N MET A 53 9.06 17.05 -8.36
CA MET A 53 9.83 15.80 -8.48
C MET A 53 9.19 14.63 -7.72
N ARG A 54 7.94 14.75 -7.26
CA ARG A 54 7.27 13.72 -6.48
C ARG A 54 7.19 12.35 -7.18
N ASN A 55 7.15 12.36 -8.52
CA ASN A 55 7.09 11.15 -9.35
C ASN A 55 8.48 10.67 -9.81
N LEU A 56 9.58 11.25 -9.30
CA LEU A 56 10.92 10.83 -9.69
C LEU A 56 11.36 9.61 -8.87
N ILE A 57 11.30 8.43 -9.50
CA ILE A 57 11.69 7.15 -8.91
C ILE A 57 13.22 7.04 -8.95
N THR A 58 13.83 6.69 -7.82
CA THR A 58 15.29 6.50 -7.69
C THR A 58 15.71 5.05 -7.90
N ARG A 59 14.75 4.09 -7.80
CA ARG A 59 15.00 2.66 -7.98
C ARG A 59 13.82 2.02 -8.70
N ALA A 60 14.07 1.44 -9.89
CA ALA A 60 13.06 0.77 -10.70
C ALA A 60 13.62 -0.51 -11.34
N ILE A 61 12.76 -1.51 -11.54
CA ILE A 61 13.12 -2.72 -12.28
C ILE A 61 13.40 -2.34 -13.73
N GLY A 62 14.54 -2.82 -14.27
CA GLY A 62 14.93 -2.56 -15.65
C GLY A 62 15.71 -1.26 -15.89
N SER A 63 15.85 -0.40 -14.89
CA SER A 63 16.67 0.82 -14.99
C SER A 63 18.18 0.54 -14.95
N GLN A 64 18.57 -0.58 -14.35
CA GLN A 64 19.95 -1.06 -14.23
C GLN A 64 20.02 -2.57 -14.46
N ALA A 65 21.20 -3.11 -14.72
CA ALA A 65 21.42 -4.56 -14.93
C ALA A 65 21.01 -5.40 -13.71
N THR A 66 21.10 -4.83 -12.52
CA THR A 66 20.65 -5.45 -11.25
C THR A 66 19.88 -4.43 -10.43
N VAL A 67 18.90 -4.89 -9.67
CA VAL A 67 18.16 -4.07 -8.72
C VAL A 67 18.19 -4.75 -7.35
N GLN A 68 18.33 -3.95 -6.29
CA GLN A 68 18.30 -4.43 -4.92
C GLN A 68 16.89 -4.20 -4.33
N PRO A 69 16.08 -5.26 -4.15
CA PRO A 69 14.77 -5.14 -3.53
C PRO A 69 14.91 -4.87 -2.03
N GLU A 70 13.96 -4.14 -1.47
CA GLU A 70 13.76 -4.11 -0.03
C GLU A 70 12.90 -5.30 0.37
N ILE A 71 13.35 -6.07 1.36
CA ILE A 71 12.67 -7.28 1.82
C ILE A 71 12.40 -7.16 3.31
N GLN A 72 11.13 -7.38 3.69
CA GLN A 72 10.68 -7.32 5.08
C GLN A 72 9.87 -8.57 5.43
N SER A 73 9.83 -8.92 6.71
CA SER A 73 8.98 -9.99 7.21
C SER A 73 8.02 -9.47 8.28
N HIS A 74 6.76 -9.90 8.22
CA HIS A 74 5.71 -9.50 9.14
C HIS A 74 5.01 -10.73 9.70
N ARG A 75 4.45 -10.60 10.91
CA ARG A 75 3.56 -11.60 11.50
C ARG A 75 2.12 -11.18 11.26
N PRO A 76 1.39 -11.86 10.36
CA PRO A 76 -0.01 -11.57 10.13
C PRO A 76 -0.86 -11.95 11.35
N GLN A 77 -1.92 -11.21 11.59
CA GLN A 77 -2.92 -11.49 12.60
C GLN A 77 -4.28 -11.69 11.95
N LEU A 78 -5.14 -12.45 12.61
CA LEU A 78 -6.51 -12.65 12.15
C LEU A 78 -7.22 -11.29 11.97
N ASN A 79 -7.92 -11.14 10.86
CA ASN A 79 -8.59 -9.92 10.40
C ASN A 79 -7.66 -8.78 9.97
N ASP A 80 -6.37 -8.99 9.82
CA ASP A 80 -5.55 -8.04 9.07
C ASP A 80 -6.03 -7.98 7.62
N VAL A 81 -5.98 -6.78 7.05
CA VAL A 81 -6.11 -6.58 5.61
C VAL A 81 -4.83 -5.92 5.11
N TYR A 82 -4.17 -6.54 4.17
CA TYR A 82 -3.04 -5.97 3.45
C TYR A 82 -3.54 -5.43 2.13
N MET A 83 -3.09 -4.23 1.76
CA MET A 83 -3.37 -3.60 0.48
C MET A 83 -2.06 -3.35 -0.26
N LEU A 84 -1.99 -3.80 -1.52
CA LEU A 84 -0.96 -3.37 -2.46
C LEU A 84 -1.61 -2.44 -3.47
N ALA A 85 -0.95 -1.31 -3.73
CA ALA A 85 -1.45 -0.31 -4.64
C ALA A 85 -0.33 0.29 -5.49
N SER A 86 -0.65 0.60 -6.75
CA SER A 86 0.19 1.44 -7.59
C SER A 86 0.08 2.92 -7.15
N ASP A 87 1.01 3.73 -7.60
CA ASP A 87 1.04 5.18 -7.38
C ASP A 87 -0.21 5.89 -7.90
N GLY A 88 -0.84 5.41 -8.97
CA GLY A 88 -2.11 5.91 -9.47
C GLY A 88 -3.25 5.88 -8.46
N LEU A 89 -3.20 5.01 -7.43
CA LEU A 89 -4.11 5.10 -6.29
C LEU A 89 -3.61 6.14 -5.28
N THR A 90 -2.38 6.00 -4.82
CA THR A 90 -1.86 6.72 -3.64
C THR A 90 -1.52 8.19 -3.90
N HIS A 91 -1.50 8.62 -5.16
CA HIS A 91 -1.45 10.03 -5.53
C HIS A 91 -2.82 10.72 -5.50
N GLU A 92 -3.91 9.96 -5.63
CA GLU A 92 -5.27 10.49 -5.75
C GLU A 92 -6.11 10.27 -4.47
N VAL A 93 -5.75 9.28 -3.64
CA VAL A 93 -6.51 8.90 -2.43
C VAL A 93 -5.61 9.03 -1.21
N THR A 94 -6.06 9.79 -0.22
CA THR A 94 -5.30 10.01 1.01
C THR A 94 -5.28 8.77 1.90
N ASP A 95 -4.31 8.67 2.80
CA ASP A 95 -4.22 7.57 3.77
C ASP A 95 -5.46 7.51 4.68
N GLU A 96 -6.08 8.66 5.00
CA GLU A 96 -7.31 8.75 5.76
C GLU A 96 -8.48 8.13 5.00
N GLU A 97 -8.67 8.46 3.72
CA GLU A 97 -9.73 7.88 2.87
C GLU A 97 -9.52 6.36 2.70
N ILE A 98 -8.27 5.93 2.50
CA ILE A 98 -7.92 4.49 2.44
C ILE A 98 -8.29 3.81 3.77
N ALA A 99 -7.91 4.40 4.91
CA ALA A 99 -8.20 3.86 6.23
C ALA A 99 -9.71 3.73 6.49
N GLU A 100 -10.50 4.70 6.08
CA GLU A 100 -11.97 4.69 6.20
C GLU A 100 -12.56 3.53 5.40
N ILE A 101 -12.21 3.39 4.12
CA ILE A 101 -12.70 2.33 3.23
C ILE A 101 -12.30 0.94 3.76
N LEU A 102 -11.04 0.74 4.14
CA LEU A 102 -10.59 -0.55 4.65
C LEU A 102 -11.18 -0.91 6.02
N THR A 103 -11.43 0.08 6.88
CA THR A 103 -12.08 -0.13 8.18
C THR A 103 -13.56 -0.50 8.02
N ALA A 104 -14.23 0.00 6.98
CA ALA A 104 -15.62 -0.29 6.70
C ALA A 104 -15.88 -1.71 6.15
N ILE A 105 -14.83 -2.46 5.78
CA ILE A 105 -14.99 -3.83 5.27
C ILE A 105 -15.65 -4.70 6.35
N PRO A 106 -16.82 -5.33 6.05
CA PRO A 106 -17.52 -6.20 6.99
C PRO A 106 -16.67 -7.41 7.40
N LYS A 107 -16.91 -7.89 8.62
CA LYS A 107 -16.29 -9.12 9.14
C LYS A 107 -17.33 -10.22 9.27
N PRO A 108 -16.99 -11.47 8.93
CA PRO A 108 -15.70 -11.90 8.35
C PRO A 108 -15.52 -11.36 6.93
N GLN A 109 -14.27 -11.05 6.57
CA GLN A 109 -13.95 -10.61 5.22
C GLN A 109 -14.18 -11.76 4.23
N THR A 110 -14.80 -11.42 3.10
CA THR A 110 -15.05 -12.34 1.98
C THR A 110 -14.48 -11.75 0.70
N VAL A 111 -14.31 -12.60 -0.33
CA VAL A 111 -13.89 -12.10 -1.66
C VAL A 111 -14.82 -10.98 -2.13
N ALA A 112 -16.14 -11.13 -1.98
CA ALA A 112 -17.10 -10.13 -2.40
C ALA A 112 -16.93 -8.78 -1.67
N THR A 113 -16.70 -8.80 -0.34
CA THR A 113 -16.50 -7.56 0.43
C THR A 113 -15.16 -6.90 0.11
N LEU A 114 -14.11 -7.67 -0.16
CA LEU A 114 -12.81 -7.15 -0.59
C LEU A 114 -12.89 -6.56 -2.00
N THR A 115 -13.57 -7.24 -2.94
CA THR A 115 -13.79 -6.72 -4.30
C THR A 115 -14.51 -5.38 -4.27
N LYS A 116 -15.58 -5.26 -3.48
CA LYS A 116 -16.31 -4.01 -3.32
C LYS A 116 -15.42 -2.88 -2.79
N ALA A 117 -14.55 -3.16 -1.82
CA ALA A 117 -13.61 -2.17 -1.30
C ALA A 117 -12.56 -1.76 -2.36
N CYS A 118 -12.07 -2.69 -3.20
CA CYS A 118 -11.21 -2.34 -4.34
C CYS A 118 -11.94 -1.42 -5.33
N GLU A 119 -13.18 -1.73 -5.68
CA GLU A 119 -14.01 -0.91 -6.59
C GLU A 119 -14.24 0.50 -6.02
N GLU A 120 -14.47 0.62 -4.72
CA GLU A 120 -14.64 1.89 -4.04
C GLU A 120 -13.36 2.72 -4.06
N LEU A 121 -12.19 2.12 -3.74
CA LEU A 121 -10.88 2.78 -3.84
C LEU A 121 -10.61 3.33 -5.25
N ILE A 122 -10.85 2.51 -6.29
CA ILE A 122 -10.68 2.91 -7.68
C ILE A 122 -11.66 4.04 -8.05
N THR A 123 -12.90 3.97 -7.57
CA THR A 123 -13.91 5.00 -7.81
C THR A 123 -13.51 6.34 -7.20
N VAL A 124 -13.00 6.33 -5.96
CA VAL A 124 -12.51 7.54 -5.29
C VAL A 124 -11.32 8.12 -6.05
N ALA A 125 -10.33 7.29 -6.42
CA ALA A 125 -9.18 7.75 -7.18
C ALA A 125 -9.56 8.39 -8.52
N ASN A 126 -10.46 7.76 -9.28
CA ASN A 126 -10.95 8.32 -10.55
C ASN A 126 -11.72 9.64 -10.35
N ARG A 127 -12.49 9.77 -9.28
CA ARG A 127 -13.20 11.00 -8.95
C ARG A 127 -12.24 12.14 -8.58
N ASN A 128 -11.14 11.82 -7.90
CA ASN A 128 -10.14 12.80 -7.44
C ASN A 128 -9.17 13.24 -8.54
N GLY A 129 -9.16 12.55 -9.69
CA GLY A 129 -8.30 12.94 -10.83
C GLY A 129 -8.14 11.82 -11.86
N GLY A 130 -7.82 10.61 -11.40
CA GLY A 130 -7.64 9.44 -12.26
C GLY A 130 -6.52 9.63 -13.30
N ASN A 131 -5.43 10.26 -12.88
CA ASN A 131 -4.38 10.73 -13.80
C ASN A 131 -3.43 9.61 -14.27
N ASP A 132 -3.50 8.42 -13.66
CA ASP A 132 -2.64 7.28 -13.99
C ASP A 132 -3.39 5.94 -13.89
N ASN A 133 -2.72 4.85 -14.28
CA ASN A 133 -3.24 3.50 -14.16
C ASN A 133 -3.35 3.09 -12.68
N ILE A 134 -4.54 2.67 -12.26
CA ILE A 134 -4.82 2.31 -10.88
C ILE A 134 -4.86 0.79 -10.74
N THR A 135 -4.00 0.24 -9.91
CA THR A 135 -4.02 -1.17 -9.52
C THR A 135 -4.15 -1.29 -8.01
N VAL A 136 -5.11 -2.09 -7.54
CA VAL A 136 -5.33 -2.38 -6.12
C VAL A 136 -5.53 -3.88 -5.92
N LEU A 137 -4.83 -4.43 -4.94
CA LEU A 137 -5.01 -5.81 -4.47
C LEU A 137 -5.22 -5.79 -2.95
N LEU A 138 -6.28 -6.45 -2.48
CA LEU A 138 -6.55 -6.67 -1.06
C LEU A 138 -6.38 -8.13 -0.67
N VAL A 139 -5.68 -8.37 0.43
CA VAL A 139 -5.48 -9.70 1.01
C VAL A 139 -5.92 -9.67 2.47
N ALA A 140 -6.94 -10.44 2.83
CA ALA A 140 -7.40 -10.58 4.20
C ALA A 140 -6.84 -11.85 4.86
N VAL A 141 -6.47 -11.75 6.12
CA VAL A 141 -6.04 -12.89 6.93
C VAL A 141 -7.26 -13.52 7.60
N ALA A 142 -7.71 -14.64 7.05
CA ALA A 142 -8.86 -15.41 7.52
C ALA A 142 -8.43 -16.58 8.44
N PRO A 143 -9.36 -17.14 9.24
CA PRO A 143 -9.12 -18.40 9.94
C PRO A 143 -8.81 -19.51 8.94
N ASP A 144 -7.96 -20.45 9.37
CA ASP A 144 -7.66 -21.65 8.57
C ASP A 144 -8.92 -22.53 8.47
N ALA A 145 -9.52 -22.59 7.28
CA ALA A 145 -10.71 -23.39 7.01
C ALA A 145 -10.46 -24.90 7.16
N SER A 146 -9.21 -25.37 7.21
CA SER A 146 -8.86 -26.77 7.39
C SER A 146 -8.86 -27.23 8.87
N ARG A 147 -9.11 -26.29 9.81
CA ARG A 147 -9.16 -26.56 11.26
C ARG A 147 -10.55 -26.44 11.88
N ALA A 148 -11.58 -26.38 11.04
CA ALA A 148 -12.98 -26.35 11.47
C ALA A 148 -13.61 -27.73 11.45
#